data_4a9065a20d7037db3f6ffa9aaa8d0ee7
#
_entry.id   4a9065a20d7037db3f6ffa9aaa8d0ee7
#
_cell.length_a   1.000
_cell.length_b   1.000
_cell.length_c   1.000
_cell.angle_alpha   90.00
_cell.angle_beta   90.00
_cell.angle_gamma   90.00
#
_symmetry.space_group_name_H-M   'P 1'
#
loop_
_entity.id
_entity.type
_entity.pdbx_description
1 polymer ?
#
loop_
_entity_poly.entity_id
_entity_poly.type
_entity_poly.pdbx_seq_one_letter_code
_entity_poly.pdbx_strand_id
1 'polypeptide(L)'
;MDPVTRRNFIKSVIAAGATASSLGYLFRGPNAVIGQSSAPGAVERLITLNVNGQMRRVDVLKNETLAMTLRYKLGLTGTKLGCDRAECGACTVLIDDVPHYSCSILTHTVRSRAVVSIEGLENPTTGELHPMQRGVVEEQGFQCAFCMPGFIMSAIGFLKVNPNPTRQELAHGVSGNLCRCQDYDKILTSLMRGAEYMRRATT
;
A
#
# COMPACT_ATOMS: atom_id res chain seq x y z
N MET A 1 -43.37 -25.23 -35.04
CA MET A 1 -42.26 -24.83 -34.11
C MET A 1 -42.55 -23.39 -33.70
N ASP A 2 -43.01 -23.20 -32.48
CA ASP A 2 -43.32 -21.86 -31.98
C ASP A 2 -42.01 -21.08 -31.83
N PRO A 3 -41.96 -19.80 -32.23
CA PRO A 3 -40.75 -18.99 -32.11
C PRO A 3 -40.39 -18.81 -30.64
N VAL A 4 -39.13 -19.14 -30.32
CA VAL A 4 -38.60 -18.97 -28.97
C VAL A 4 -38.60 -17.49 -28.62
N THR A 5 -39.57 -17.05 -27.82
CA THR A 5 -39.62 -15.67 -27.37
C THR A 5 -38.55 -15.41 -26.34
N ARG A 6 -38.02 -14.17 -26.30
CA ARG A 6 -36.99 -13.75 -25.33
C ARG A 6 -37.36 -14.10 -23.87
N ARG A 7 -38.65 -13.99 -23.54
CA ARG A 7 -39.20 -14.34 -22.22
C ARG A 7 -39.08 -15.84 -21.93
N ASN A 8 -39.42 -16.69 -22.92
CA ASN A 8 -39.32 -18.15 -22.77
C ASN A 8 -37.87 -18.63 -22.71
N PHE A 9 -36.97 -18.01 -23.46
CA PHE A 9 -35.55 -18.28 -23.36
C PHE A 9 -34.99 -17.98 -21.95
N ILE A 10 -35.31 -16.80 -21.40
CA ILE A 10 -34.87 -16.42 -20.04
C ILE A 10 -35.41 -17.39 -18.98
N LYS A 11 -36.69 -17.76 -19.08
CA LYS A 11 -37.32 -18.74 -18.17
C LYS A 11 -36.63 -20.10 -18.24
N SER A 12 -36.30 -20.55 -19.45
CA SER A 12 -35.62 -21.85 -19.65
C SER A 12 -34.22 -21.85 -19.08
N VAL A 13 -33.44 -20.74 -19.23
CA VAL A 13 -32.09 -20.62 -18.67
C VAL A 13 -32.15 -20.57 -17.15
N ILE A 14 -33.10 -19.85 -16.55
CA ILE A 14 -33.28 -19.80 -15.11
C ILE A 14 -33.68 -21.18 -14.56
N ALA A 15 -34.60 -21.86 -15.19
CA ALA A 15 -35.05 -23.20 -14.80
C ALA A 15 -33.89 -24.22 -14.89
N ALA A 16 -33.13 -24.20 -15.98
CA ALA A 16 -31.98 -25.08 -16.17
C ALA A 16 -30.86 -24.81 -15.15
N GLY A 17 -30.61 -23.53 -14.84
CA GLY A 17 -29.65 -23.14 -13.81
C GLY A 17 -30.08 -23.57 -12.40
N ALA A 18 -31.34 -23.44 -12.06
CA ALA A 18 -31.91 -23.86 -10.78
C ALA A 18 -31.87 -25.39 -10.60
N THR A 19 -32.18 -26.15 -11.66
CA THR A 19 -32.08 -27.62 -11.60
C THR A 19 -30.67 -28.14 -11.53
N ALA A 20 -29.74 -27.54 -12.25
CA ALA A 20 -28.30 -27.91 -12.17
C ALA A 20 -27.72 -27.62 -10.78
N SER A 21 -28.09 -26.51 -10.16
CA SER A 21 -27.65 -26.18 -8.81
C SER A 21 -28.24 -27.11 -7.74
N SER A 22 -29.52 -27.46 -7.87
CA SER A 22 -30.20 -28.37 -6.93
C SER A 22 -29.71 -29.81 -7.04
N LEU A 23 -29.41 -30.32 -8.26
CA LEU A 23 -28.78 -31.62 -8.43
C LEU A 23 -27.38 -31.65 -7.81
N GLY A 24 -26.57 -30.59 -8.01
CA GLY A 24 -25.27 -30.48 -7.38
C GLY A 24 -25.31 -30.49 -5.84
N TYR A 25 -26.40 -29.99 -5.26
CA TYR A 25 -26.64 -30.01 -3.81
C TYR A 25 -27.06 -31.40 -3.30
N LEU A 26 -27.88 -32.13 -4.07
CA LEU A 26 -28.37 -33.47 -3.70
C LEU A 26 -27.28 -34.56 -3.82
N PHE A 27 -26.32 -34.36 -4.71
CA PHE A 27 -25.19 -35.29 -4.88
C PHE A 27 -23.95 -34.92 -4.06
N ARG A 28 -23.93 -33.77 -3.41
CA ARG A 28 -22.91 -33.44 -2.40
C ARG A 28 -23.33 -34.05 -1.07
N GLY A 29 -22.67 -35.11 -0.64
CA GLY A 29 -22.88 -35.70 0.68
C GLY A 29 -22.70 -34.64 1.79
N PRO A 30 -23.23 -34.90 3.01
CA PRO A 30 -23.26 -33.94 4.13
C PRO A 30 -21.90 -33.38 4.53
N ASN A 31 -20.80 -33.99 4.10
CA ASN A 31 -19.42 -33.53 4.34
C ASN A 31 -18.92 -32.48 3.32
N ALA A 32 -19.70 -32.11 2.31
CA ALA A 32 -19.30 -31.15 1.29
C ALA A 32 -19.57 -29.69 1.68
N VAL A 33 -20.24 -29.44 2.79
CA VAL A 33 -20.57 -28.09 3.30
C VAL A 33 -19.54 -27.60 4.34
N ILE A 34 -18.71 -28.51 4.86
CA ILE A 34 -17.66 -28.20 5.85
C ILE A 34 -16.31 -28.48 5.22
N GLY A 35 -15.94 -27.68 4.28
CA GLY A 35 -14.64 -27.87 3.67
C GLY A 35 -14.41 -26.88 2.55
N GLN A 36 -14.42 -25.59 2.87
CA GLN A 36 -13.38 -24.77 2.28
C GLN A 36 -12.08 -25.22 2.94
N SER A 37 -11.62 -26.41 2.54
CA SER A 37 -10.22 -26.73 2.71
C SER A 37 -9.49 -25.62 1.98
N SER A 38 -8.81 -24.78 2.72
CA SER A 38 -7.78 -23.90 2.17
C SER A 38 -7.06 -24.71 1.10
N ALA A 39 -7.05 -24.23 -0.14
CA ALA A 39 -6.43 -24.95 -1.24
C ALA A 39 -5.06 -25.46 -0.79
N PRO A 40 -4.70 -26.75 -1.11
CA PRO A 40 -3.38 -27.26 -0.77
C PRO A 40 -2.34 -26.32 -1.39
N GLY A 41 -1.67 -25.48 -0.59
CA GLY A 41 -0.72 -24.48 -1.07
C GLY A 41 -0.82 -23.09 -0.45
N ALA A 42 -1.88 -22.76 0.31
CA ALA A 42 -1.90 -21.56 1.16
C ALA A 42 -1.09 -21.84 2.44
N VAL A 43 0.18 -22.14 2.28
CA VAL A 43 1.09 -22.27 3.43
C VAL A 43 1.45 -20.88 3.86
N GLU A 44 0.97 -20.46 5.04
CA GLU A 44 1.46 -19.28 5.71
C GLU A 44 2.97 -19.46 5.93
N ARG A 45 3.73 -18.47 5.54
CA ARG A 45 5.18 -18.50 5.73
C ARG A 45 5.55 -17.55 6.85
N LEU A 46 6.11 -18.12 7.91
CA LEU A 46 6.72 -17.32 8.96
C LEU A 46 8.05 -16.78 8.43
N ILE A 47 8.07 -15.47 8.13
CA ILE A 47 9.25 -14.78 7.64
C ILE A 47 9.72 -13.72 8.64
N THR A 48 10.97 -13.32 8.51
CA THR A 48 11.51 -12.20 9.26
C THR A 48 11.71 -11.02 8.32
N LEU A 49 11.17 -9.86 8.70
CA LEU A 49 11.31 -8.60 7.99
C LEU A 49 12.12 -7.63 8.83
N ASN A 50 12.98 -6.86 8.17
CA ASN A 50 13.62 -5.70 8.79
C ASN A 50 12.74 -4.47 8.51
N VAL A 51 11.97 -4.03 9.50
CA VAL A 51 11.05 -2.90 9.35
C VAL A 51 11.40 -1.83 10.39
N ASN A 52 11.71 -0.63 9.91
CA ASN A 52 12.12 0.51 10.74
C ASN A 52 13.29 0.16 11.69
N GLY A 53 14.29 -0.58 11.16
CA GLY A 53 15.45 -1.03 11.92
C GLY A 53 15.18 -2.15 12.93
N GLN A 54 13.96 -2.70 12.96
CA GLN A 54 13.58 -3.78 13.87
C GLN A 54 13.28 -5.08 13.10
N MET A 55 13.84 -6.18 13.58
CA MET A 55 13.56 -7.51 13.04
C MET A 55 12.19 -7.99 13.54
N ARG A 56 11.23 -8.12 12.64
CA ARG A 56 9.84 -8.50 12.92
C ARG A 56 9.53 -9.87 12.30
N ARG A 57 9.17 -10.84 13.13
CA ARG A 57 8.67 -12.14 12.66
C ARG A 57 7.18 -12.02 12.37
N VAL A 58 6.76 -12.42 11.18
CA VAL A 58 5.36 -12.31 10.75
C VAL A 58 4.98 -13.47 9.83
N ASP A 59 3.78 -14.00 10.03
CA ASP A 59 3.18 -14.97 9.13
C ASP A 59 2.59 -14.24 7.93
N VAL A 60 2.97 -14.63 6.72
CA VAL A 60 2.48 -13.98 5.50
C VAL A 60 1.91 -15.00 4.53
N LEU A 61 0.79 -14.65 3.92
CA LEU A 61 0.21 -15.43 2.84
C LEU A 61 1.03 -15.26 1.56
N LYS A 62 0.96 -16.26 0.68
CA LYS A 62 1.72 -16.26 -0.58
C LYS A 62 1.42 -15.06 -1.47
N ASN A 63 0.20 -14.57 -1.43
CA ASN A 63 -0.29 -13.43 -2.22
C ASN A 63 -0.42 -12.13 -1.40
N GLU A 64 0.10 -12.09 -0.18
CA GLU A 64 -0.02 -10.94 0.70
C GLU A 64 0.95 -9.83 0.30
N THR A 65 0.42 -8.61 0.14
CA THR A 65 1.22 -7.45 -0.18
C THR A 65 1.90 -6.86 1.04
N LEU A 66 3.03 -6.19 0.83
CA LEU A 66 3.77 -5.53 1.91
C LEU A 66 2.90 -4.49 2.63
N ALA A 67 2.05 -3.74 1.91
CA ALA A 67 1.13 -2.80 2.51
C ALA A 67 0.14 -3.47 3.48
N MET A 68 -0.39 -4.64 3.12
CA MET A 68 -1.27 -5.41 4.01
C MET A 68 -0.54 -5.88 5.26
N THR A 69 0.67 -6.43 5.10
CA THR A 69 1.50 -6.87 6.23
C THR A 69 1.82 -5.72 7.18
N LEU A 70 2.30 -4.59 6.64
CA LEU A 70 2.63 -3.41 7.45
C LEU A 70 1.43 -2.94 8.26
N ARG A 71 0.27 -2.78 7.63
CA ARG A 71 -0.93 -2.23 8.24
C ARG A 71 -1.63 -3.18 9.21
N TYR A 72 -1.89 -4.40 8.76
CA TYR A 72 -2.81 -5.31 9.47
C TYR A 72 -2.11 -6.29 10.40
N LYS A 73 -0.84 -6.60 10.14
CA LYS A 73 -0.08 -7.53 10.99
C LYS A 73 0.92 -6.81 11.90
N LEU A 74 1.55 -5.74 11.41
CA LEU A 74 2.53 -4.98 12.17
C LEU A 74 1.98 -3.70 12.82
N GLY A 75 0.73 -3.32 12.51
CA GLY A 75 0.06 -2.15 13.08
C GLY A 75 0.60 -0.80 12.56
N LEU A 76 1.43 -0.80 11.50
CA LEU A 76 2.02 0.39 10.91
C LEU A 76 1.01 1.03 9.93
N THR A 77 0.05 1.76 10.47
CA THR A 77 -1.09 2.30 9.72
C THR A 77 -0.77 3.59 8.96
N GLY A 78 0.41 4.16 9.16
CA GLY A 78 0.90 5.32 8.40
C GLY A 78 1.04 5.03 6.90
N THR A 79 1.41 3.82 6.53
CA THR A 79 1.32 3.33 5.14
C THR A 79 -0.15 3.24 4.73
N LYS A 80 -0.60 4.05 3.76
CA LYS A 80 -2.03 4.15 3.41
C LYS A 80 -2.38 3.30 2.18
N LEU A 81 -3.55 2.67 2.20
CA LEU A 81 -4.12 1.99 1.03
C LEU A 81 -5.21 2.87 0.41
N GLY A 82 -4.88 3.58 -0.68
CA GLY A 82 -5.82 4.39 -1.44
C GLY A 82 -6.40 3.62 -2.62
N CYS A 83 -5.59 3.34 -3.64
CA CYS A 83 -6.04 2.64 -4.85
C CYS A 83 -5.84 1.12 -4.80
N ASP A 84 -4.88 0.64 -4.01
CA ASP A 84 -4.45 -0.76 -3.89
C ASP A 84 -4.09 -1.43 -5.24
N ARG A 85 -3.52 -0.63 -6.17
CA ARG A 85 -3.16 -1.07 -7.54
C ARG A 85 -1.99 -0.29 -8.14
N ALA A 86 -1.06 0.18 -7.31
CA ALA A 86 0.17 0.87 -7.70
C ALA A 86 0.02 2.17 -8.52
N GLU A 87 -1.07 2.93 -8.32
CA GLU A 87 -1.33 4.18 -9.05
C GLU A 87 -1.16 5.44 -8.19
N CYS A 88 -1.66 5.43 -6.96
CA CYS A 88 -1.82 6.68 -6.20
C CYS A 88 -0.63 7.05 -5.30
N GLY A 89 0.31 6.17 -5.08
CA GLY A 89 1.49 6.41 -4.26
C GLY A 89 1.25 6.55 -2.74
N ALA A 90 0.01 6.50 -2.24
CA ALA A 90 -0.27 6.67 -0.81
C ALA A 90 0.38 5.59 0.08
N CYS A 91 0.71 4.44 -0.51
CA CYS A 91 1.35 3.31 0.16
C CYS A 91 2.88 3.28 0.02
N THR A 92 3.51 4.37 -0.44
CA THR A 92 4.96 4.40 -0.65
C THR A 92 5.72 4.16 0.66
N VAL A 93 6.69 3.26 0.60
CA VAL A 93 7.69 2.99 1.62
C VAL A 93 9.07 3.00 0.98
N LEU A 94 10.14 3.12 1.76
CA LEU A 94 11.49 2.91 1.24
C LEU A 94 11.87 1.44 1.45
N ILE A 95 12.43 0.81 0.42
CA ILE A 95 13.07 -0.49 0.51
C ILE A 95 14.51 -0.31 0.05
N ASP A 96 15.46 -0.48 0.95
CA ASP A 96 16.88 -0.14 0.74
C ASP A 96 17.04 1.28 0.19
N ASP A 97 16.35 2.23 0.83
CA ASP A 97 16.33 3.66 0.48
C ASP A 97 15.64 4.05 -0.84
N VAL A 98 15.10 3.10 -1.58
CA VAL A 98 14.38 3.35 -2.83
C VAL A 98 12.87 3.36 -2.60
N PRO A 99 12.13 4.38 -3.11
CA PRO A 99 10.68 4.44 -2.97
C PRO A 99 9.98 3.32 -3.74
N HIS A 100 9.06 2.64 -3.09
CA HIS A 100 8.27 1.57 -3.66
C HIS A 100 6.80 1.65 -3.25
N TYR A 101 5.89 1.31 -4.15
CA TYR A 101 4.46 1.18 -3.83
C TYR A 101 4.21 -0.18 -3.18
N SER A 102 4.12 -0.20 -1.86
CA SER A 102 4.02 -1.44 -1.08
C SER A 102 2.76 -2.27 -1.37
N CYS A 103 1.72 -1.69 -1.97
CA CYS A 103 0.52 -2.44 -2.38
C CYS A 103 0.74 -3.36 -3.60
N SER A 104 1.84 -3.19 -4.34
CA SER A 104 2.20 -4.04 -5.49
C SER A 104 3.37 -4.98 -5.22
N ILE A 105 3.94 -4.92 -4.02
CA ILE A 105 5.07 -5.76 -3.62
C ILE A 105 4.58 -6.91 -2.74
N LEU A 106 4.91 -8.13 -3.10
CA LEU A 106 4.62 -9.29 -2.27
C LEU A 106 5.57 -9.33 -1.07
N THR A 107 5.03 -9.46 0.12
CA THR A 107 5.80 -9.37 1.37
C THR A 107 6.97 -10.36 1.42
N HIS A 108 6.77 -11.58 0.95
CA HIS A 108 7.80 -12.61 0.97
C HIS A 108 8.99 -12.33 0.04
N THR A 109 8.86 -11.39 -0.92
CA THR A 109 9.96 -11.01 -1.83
C THR A 109 10.91 -9.99 -1.20
N VAL A 110 10.48 -9.29 -0.16
CA VAL A 110 11.29 -8.28 0.52
C VAL A 110 12.38 -8.92 1.38
N ARG A 111 12.07 -10.02 2.06
CA ARG A 111 13.02 -10.79 2.90
C ARG A 111 13.74 -9.91 3.92
N SER A 112 15.10 -9.93 3.90
CA SER A 112 15.98 -9.19 4.83
C SER A 112 16.25 -7.74 4.42
N ARG A 113 15.67 -7.27 3.31
CA ARG A 113 15.85 -5.87 2.86
C ARG A 113 15.31 -4.89 3.90
N ALA A 114 15.96 -3.75 4.02
CA ALA A 114 15.53 -2.72 4.95
C ALA A 114 14.25 -2.03 4.44
N VAL A 115 13.18 -2.14 5.19
CA VAL A 115 11.91 -1.44 4.92
C VAL A 115 11.77 -0.29 5.89
N VAL A 116 11.59 0.93 5.37
CA VAL A 116 11.28 2.11 6.18
C VAL A 116 9.91 2.63 5.81
N SER A 117 9.02 2.72 6.79
CA SER A 117 7.72 3.36 6.68
C SER A 117 7.76 4.76 7.30
N ILE A 118 6.68 5.52 7.17
CA ILE A 118 6.59 6.88 7.73
C ILE A 118 6.82 6.91 9.25
N GLU A 119 6.45 5.86 9.97
CA GLU A 119 6.65 5.71 11.40
C GLU A 119 8.14 5.52 11.77
N GLY A 120 8.95 5.04 10.84
CA GLY A 120 10.39 4.83 11.06
C GLY A 120 11.24 6.06 10.80
N LEU A 121 10.64 7.20 10.45
CA LEU A 121 11.37 8.44 10.20
C LEU A 121 11.65 9.24 11.47
N GLU A 122 10.78 9.14 12.46
CA GLU A 122 10.95 9.78 13.76
C GLU A 122 12.17 9.22 14.48
N ASN A 123 12.89 10.09 15.18
CA ASN A 123 14.00 9.65 16.03
C ASN A 123 13.44 8.80 17.19
N PRO A 124 13.78 7.51 17.29
CA PRO A 124 13.20 6.62 18.28
C PRO A 124 13.59 6.93 19.73
N THR A 125 14.64 7.74 19.93
CA THR A 125 15.14 8.10 21.26
C THR A 125 14.61 9.44 21.73
N THR A 126 14.58 10.45 20.84
CA THR A 126 14.19 11.83 21.22
C THR A 126 12.75 12.15 20.88
N GLY A 127 12.10 11.38 19.99
CA GLY A 127 10.78 11.69 19.45
C GLY A 127 10.80 12.88 18.47
N GLU A 128 11.98 13.32 18.03
CA GLU A 128 12.07 14.40 17.07
C GLU A 128 11.61 13.97 15.68
N LEU A 129 10.80 14.81 15.09
CA LEU A 129 10.33 14.61 13.72
C LEU A 129 11.51 14.67 12.73
N HIS A 130 11.46 13.81 11.74
CA HIS A 130 12.36 13.89 10.60
C HIS A 130 12.23 15.28 9.92
N PRO A 131 13.34 15.88 9.42
CA PRO A 131 13.30 17.20 8.77
C PRO A 131 12.19 17.36 7.72
N MET A 132 11.90 16.32 6.94
CA MET A 132 10.81 16.33 5.97
C MET A 132 9.42 16.41 6.64
N GLN A 133 9.19 15.65 7.72
CA GLN A 133 7.94 15.72 8.48
C GLN A 133 7.76 17.08 9.12
N ARG A 134 8.84 17.65 9.67
CA ARG A 134 8.85 18.98 10.25
C ARG A 134 8.45 20.06 9.22
N GLY A 135 9.02 20.03 8.00
CA GLY A 135 8.65 20.96 6.93
C GLY A 135 7.17 20.88 6.57
N VAL A 136 6.61 19.65 6.53
CA VAL A 136 5.17 19.44 6.26
C VAL A 136 4.28 20.02 7.36
N VAL A 137 4.67 19.86 8.63
CA VAL A 137 3.89 20.39 9.77
C VAL A 137 3.94 21.91 9.81
N GLU A 138 5.10 22.51 9.64
CA GLU A 138 5.29 23.96 9.72
C GLU A 138 4.57 24.72 8.57
N GLU A 139 4.65 24.19 7.35
CA GLU A 139 3.99 24.77 6.19
C GLU A 139 2.52 24.36 6.05
N GLN A 140 2.01 23.48 6.92
CA GLN A 140 0.65 22.94 6.87
C GLN A 140 0.28 22.41 5.47
N GLY A 141 1.20 21.66 4.84
CA GLY A 141 1.12 21.18 3.46
C GLY A 141 0.07 20.12 3.20
N PHE A 142 -1.05 20.11 3.94
CA PHE A 142 -2.07 19.08 3.83
C PHE A 142 -3.47 19.59 4.19
N GLN A 143 -4.49 18.91 3.65
CA GLN A 143 -5.88 19.03 4.12
C GLN A 143 -6.26 17.76 4.91
N CYS A 144 -6.60 16.66 4.22
CA CYS A 144 -6.93 15.40 4.91
C CYS A 144 -5.71 14.58 5.35
N ALA A 145 -4.51 14.93 4.90
CA ALA A 145 -3.24 14.25 5.15
C ALA A 145 -3.16 12.78 4.72
N PHE A 146 -4.17 12.21 4.07
CA PHE A 146 -4.17 10.80 3.67
C PHE A 146 -3.01 10.43 2.72
N CYS A 147 -2.68 11.29 1.77
CA CYS A 147 -1.60 11.08 0.80
C CYS A 147 -0.20 11.44 1.35
N MET A 148 -0.12 12.21 2.44
CA MET A 148 1.15 12.77 2.92
C MET A 148 2.22 11.75 3.25
N PRO A 149 1.95 10.62 3.90
CA PRO A 149 2.98 9.60 4.11
C PRO A 149 3.66 9.18 2.81
N GLY A 150 2.87 8.96 1.75
CA GLY A 150 3.40 8.60 0.44
C GLY A 150 4.26 9.69 -0.18
N PHE A 151 3.81 10.95 -0.14
CA PHE A 151 4.59 12.09 -0.65
C PHE A 151 5.91 12.27 0.11
N ILE A 152 5.89 12.17 1.43
CA ILE A 152 7.09 12.27 2.26
C ILE A 152 8.10 11.17 1.89
N MET A 153 7.67 9.92 1.82
CA MET A 153 8.54 8.79 1.50
C MET A 153 9.12 8.91 0.08
N SER A 154 8.31 9.32 -0.90
CA SER A 154 8.76 9.56 -2.27
C SER A 154 9.77 10.69 -2.34
N ALA A 155 9.50 11.82 -1.64
CA ALA A 155 10.42 12.96 -1.60
C ALA A 155 11.76 12.60 -0.95
N ILE A 156 11.76 11.87 0.17
CA ILE A 156 12.99 11.43 0.83
C ILE A 156 13.83 10.56 -0.10
N GLY A 157 13.21 9.58 -0.78
CA GLY A 157 13.93 8.75 -1.74
C GLY A 157 14.47 9.54 -2.92
N PHE A 158 13.71 10.48 -3.46
CA PHE A 158 14.17 11.38 -4.52
C PHE A 158 15.35 12.25 -4.09
N LEU A 159 15.30 12.82 -2.87
CA LEU A 159 16.36 13.68 -2.34
C LEU A 159 17.69 12.96 -2.08
N LYS A 160 17.69 11.63 -1.97
CA LYS A 160 18.93 10.84 -1.93
C LYS A 160 19.69 10.87 -3.25
N VAL A 161 18.97 11.02 -4.36
CA VAL A 161 19.56 11.11 -5.72
C VAL A 161 19.81 12.58 -6.10
N ASN A 162 18.89 13.48 -5.78
CA ASN A 162 19.02 14.92 -6.02
C ASN A 162 18.77 15.71 -4.71
N PRO A 163 19.81 15.98 -3.92
CA PRO A 163 19.66 16.62 -2.60
C PRO A 163 19.32 18.11 -2.66
N ASN A 164 19.45 18.75 -3.82
CA ASN A 164 19.15 20.18 -4.00
C ASN A 164 18.27 20.43 -5.24
N PRO A 165 17.03 19.92 -5.24
CA PRO A 165 16.16 20.04 -6.40
C PRO A 165 15.58 21.45 -6.53
N THR A 166 15.33 21.84 -7.75
CA THR A 166 14.35 22.90 -8.04
C THR A 166 12.94 22.40 -7.68
N ARG A 167 12.00 23.33 -7.50
CA ARG A 167 10.60 22.96 -7.26
C ARG A 167 10.03 22.07 -8.38
N GLN A 168 10.41 22.31 -9.64
CA GLN A 168 9.95 21.54 -10.77
C GLN A 168 10.52 20.11 -10.76
N GLU A 169 11.78 19.95 -10.43
CA GLU A 169 12.40 18.61 -10.31
C GLU A 169 11.78 17.80 -9.17
N LEU A 170 11.51 18.46 -8.01
CA LEU A 170 10.82 17.80 -6.91
C LEU A 170 9.39 17.41 -7.31
N ALA A 171 8.65 18.29 -8.01
CA ALA A 171 7.33 17.97 -8.52
C ALA A 171 7.35 16.75 -9.45
N HIS A 172 8.37 16.65 -10.31
CA HIS A 172 8.58 15.49 -11.17
C HIS A 172 8.91 14.24 -10.34
N GLY A 173 9.80 14.37 -9.35
CA GLY A 173 10.21 13.26 -8.47
C GLY A 173 9.08 12.66 -7.64
N VAL A 174 8.03 13.44 -7.32
CA VAL A 174 6.85 12.96 -6.59
C VAL A 174 5.61 12.80 -7.48
N SER A 175 5.74 12.85 -8.80
CA SER A 175 4.62 12.83 -9.75
C SER A 175 3.79 11.53 -9.71
N GLY A 176 4.35 10.45 -9.18
CA GLY A 176 3.62 9.20 -8.93
C GLY A 176 2.69 9.22 -7.72
N ASN A 177 2.60 10.35 -6.99
CA ASN A 177 1.75 10.49 -5.82
C ASN A 177 0.53 11.36 -6.13
N LEU A 178 -0.67 10.90 -5.80
CA LEU A 178 -1.93 11.59 -6.05
C LEU A 178 -2.52 12.15 -4.77
N CYS A 179 -2.98 13.41 -4.83
CA CYS A 179 -3.72 14.05 -3.77
C CYS A 179 -5.18 14.28 -4.20
N ARG A 180 -6.14 13.69 -3.47
CA ARG A 180 -7.56 13.86 -3.78
C ARG A 180 -8.09 15.26 -3.43
N CYS A 181 -7.47 15.92 -2.46
CA CYS A 181 -7.78 17.32 -2.10
C CYS A 181 -7.21 18.32 -3.11
N GLN A 182 -6.35 17.90 -4.03
CA GLN A 182 -5.72 18.70 -5.09
C GLN A 182 -4.82 19.84 -4.56
N ASP A 183 -4.28 19.71 -3.37
CA ASP A 183 -3.47 20.74 -2.71
C ASP A 183 -1.97 20.64 -3.06
N TYR A 184 -1.67 20.34 -4.32
CA TYR A 184 -0.31 20.07 -4.77
C TYR A 184 0.66 21.21 -4.54
N ASP A 185 0.20 22.47 -4.63
CA ASP A 185 1.06 23.63 -4.42
C ASP A 185 1.57 23.71 -2.98
N LYS A 186 0.70 23.55 -1.99
CA LYS A 186 1.07 23.50 -0.57
C LYS A 186 1.91 22.27 -0.24
N ILE A 187 1.59 21.10 -0.82
CA ILE A 187 2.37 19.88 -0.67
C ILE A 187 3.80 20.15 -1.13
N LEU A 188 4.00 20.67 -2.34
CA LEU A 188 5.32 20.96 -2.87
C LEU A 188 6.06 22.01 -2.05
N THR A 189 5.38 23.05 -1.55
CA THR A 189 5.98 24.05 -0.67
C THR A 189 6.51 23.39 0.61
N SER A 190 5.73 22.54 1.23
CA SER A 190 6.14 21.84 2.46
C SER A 190 7.28 20.85 2.23
N LEU A 191 7.28 20.14 1.10
CA LEU A 191 8.37 19.25 0.75
C LEU A 191 9.67 20.00 0.43
N MET A 192 9.59 21.17 -0.22
CA MET A 192 10.76 22.03 -0.44
C MET A 192 11.34 22.54 0.88
N ARG A 193 10.48 22.91 1.84
CA ARG A 193 10.92 23.30 3.20
C ARG A 193 11.60 22.11 3.90
N GLY A 194 11.03 20.91 3.81
CA GLY A 194 11.64 19.71 4.34
C GLY A 194 13.00 19.40 3.72
N ALA A 195 13.14 19.57 2.39
CA ALA A 195 14.41 19.41 1.69
C ALA A 195 15.48 20.41 2.18
N GLU A 196 15.09 21.66 2.43
CA GLU A 196 15.98 22.67 3.02
C GLU A 196 16.48 22.23 4.40
N TYR A 197 15.61 21.72 5.27
CA TYR A 197 15.99 21.22 6.59
C TYR A 197 16.90 19.99 6.52
N MET A 198 16.65 19.07 5.58
CA MET A 198 17.53 17.93 5.36
C MET A 198 18.95 18.34 4.99
N ARG A 199 19.10 19.35 4.12
CA ARG A 199 20.42 19.89 3.75
C ARG A 199 21.16 20.50 4.94
N ARG A 200 20.46 21.27 5.79
CA ARG A 200 21.06 21.88 6.98
C ARG A 200 21.49 20.85 8.04
N ALA A 201 20.81 19.71 8.10
CA ALA A 201 21.15 18.65 9.05
C ALA A 201 22.39 17.82 8.62
N THR A 202 22.79 17.91 7.35
CA THR A 202 23.94 17.19 6.78
C THR A 202 25.20 18.02 6.71
N THR A 203 25.12 19.34 6.97
CA THR A 203 26.25 20.29 7.09
C THR A 203 26.65 20.47 8.55
#